data_c97c571903bafe36307930bf7bd48201
#
_entry.id   c97c571903bafe36307930bf7bd48201
#
_cell.length_a   1.000
_cell.length_b   1.000
_cell.length_c   1.000
_cell.angle_alpha   90.00
_cell.angle_beta   90.00
_cell.angle_gamma   90.00
#
_symmetry.space_group_name_H-M   'P 1'
#
loop_
_entity.id
_entity.type
_entity.pdbx_description
1 polymer ?
#
loop_
_entity_poly.entity_id
_entity_poly.type
_entity_poly.pdbx_seq_one_letter_code
_entity_poly.pdbx_strand_id
1 'polypeptide(L)'
;MAGTAPREIVTWVVDRLPDDWFDEAPSVRVDREEILVVGPLRVPAPEECDGPAAVERQRCITAFREATRPHRMAIAAEAEVVWGRKVSWGVV
;
A
#
# COMPACT_ATOMS: atom_id res chain seq x y z
N MET A 1 -8.38 15.96 -24.31
CA MET A 1 -9.23 15.29 -23.56
C MET A 1 -8.81 15.20 -22.18
N ALA A 2 -9.66 15.18 -21.50
CA ALA A 2 -9.43 15.02 -20.17
C ALA A 2 -8.89 13.66 -19.85
N GLY A 3 -7.81 13.59 -19.23
CA GLY A 3 -7.34 12.35 -18.68
C GLY A 3 -8.28 11.87 -17.59
N THR A 4 -8.00 10.72 -17.07
CA THR A 4 -8.74 10.18 -15.95
C THR A 4 -8.52 11.08 -14.73
N ALA A 5 -9.59 11.41 -14.02
CA ALA A 5 -9.48 12.20 -12.82
C ALA A 5 -8.70 11.41 -11.75
N PRO A 6 -7.77 12.05 -11.03
CA PRO A 6 -7.01 11.36 -9.99
C PRO A 6 -7.87 10.64 -8.96
N ARG A 7 -9.03 11.21 -8.62
CA ARG A 7 -9.92 10.58 -7.65
C ARG A 7 -10.47 9.24 -8.12
N GLU A 8 -10.64 9.05 -9.42
CA GLU A 8 -11.10 7.78 -9.96
C GLU A 8 -10.05 6.70 -9.75
N ILE A 9 -8.79 7.08 -9.95
CA ILE A 9 -7.67 6.16 -9.73
C ILE A 9 -7.54 5.83 -8.25
N VAL A 10 -7.67 6.83 -7.39
CA VAL A 10 -7.62 6.61 -5.93
C VAL A 10 -8.71 5.64 -5.50
N THR A 11 -9.94 5.85 -5.94
CA THR A 11 -11.05 4.97 -5.59
C THR A 11 -10.83 3.55 -6.10
N TRP A 12 -10.34 3.42 -7.32
CA TRP A 12 -10.05 2.13 -7.92
C TRP A 12 -9.01 1.35 -7.09
N VAL A 13 -7.96 2.04 -6.67
CA VAL A 13 -6.90 1.42 -5.87
C VAL A 13 -7.41 1.03 -4.50
N VAL A 14 -8.06 1.96 -3.81
CA VAL A 14 -8.56 1.73 -2.44
C VAL A 14 -9.56 0.57 -2.42
N ASP A 15 -10.42 0.47 -3.41
CA ASP A 15 -11.40 -0.61 -3.48
C ASP A 15 -10.76 -2.00 -3.59
N ARG A 16 -9.53 -2.07 -4.05
CA ARG A 16 -8.81 -3.32 -4.22
C ARG A 16 -7.92 -3.68 -3.05
N LEU A 17 -7.74 -2.74 -2.11
CA LEU A 17 -6.90 -2.98 -0.94
C LEU A 17 -7.69 -3.66 0.16
N PRO A 18 -7.18 -4.78 0.72
CA PRO A 18 -7.84 -5.41 1.85
C PRO A 18 -7.87 -4.46 3.06
N ASP A 19 -8.97 -4.50 3.79
CA ASP A 19 -9.19 -3.62 4.95
C ASP A 19 -8.20 -3.87 6.09
N ASP A 20 -7.64 -5.07 6.15
CA ASP A 20 -6.76 -5.46 7.25
C ASP A 20 -5.28 -5.16 6.99
N TRP A 21 -4.94 -4.57 5.85
CA TRP A 21 -3.54 -4.26 5.56
C TRP A 21 -3.03 -3.07 6.37
N PHE A 22 -3.87 -2.08 6.58
CA PHE A 22 -3.44 -0.84 7.23
C PHE A 22 -4.31 -0.52 8.44
N ASP A 23 -3.70 0.15 9.41
CA ASP A 23 -4.40 0.57 10.61
C ASP A 23 -5.38 1.70 10.33
N GLU A 24 -5.08 2.52 9.33
CA GLU A 24 -5.93 3.61 8.87
C GLU A 24 -5.97 3.59 7.36
N ALA A 25 -6.86 4.36 6.78
CA ALA A 25 -6.95 4.47 5.32
C ALA A 25 -5.60 4.92 4.73
N PRO A 26 -5.11 4.24 3.69
CA PRO A 26 -3.85 4.61 3.08
C PRO A 26 -3.98 5.90 2.29
N SER A 27 -2.84 6.58 2.14
CA SER A 27 -2.72 7.74 1.27
C SER A 27 -2.38 7.26 -0.13
N VAL A 28 -3.10 7.73 -1.13
CA VAL A 28 -2.83 7.40 -2.53
C VAL A 28 -2.55 8.68 -3.29
N ARG A 29 -1.35 8.77 -3.85
CA ARG A 29 -0.94 9.93 -4.66
C ARG A 29 -0.79 9.48 -6.10
N VAL A 30 -1.30 10.28 -7.01
CA VAL A 30 -1.30 9.94 -8.43
C VAL A 30 -0.58 11.03 -9.20
N ASP A 31 0.39 10.64 -10.01
CA ASP A 31 0.98 11.55 -10.99
C ASP A 31 0.90 10.91 -12.39
N ARG A 32 1.59 11.48 -13.35
CA ARG A 32 1.51 11.01 -14.73
C ARG A 32 2.02 9.59 -14.94
N GLU A 33 2.99 9.17 -14.15
CA GLU A 33 3.69 7.92 -14.37
C GLU A 33 3.55 6.93 -13.24
N GLU A 34 3.10 7.39 -12.08
CA GLU A 34 3.14 6.57 -10.88
C GLU A 34 1.92 6.78 -10.00
N ILE A 35 1.53 5.71 -9.35
CA ILE A 35 0.55 5.73 -8.27
C ILE A 35 1.32 5.32 -7.02
N LEU A 36 1.38 6.20 -6.03
CA LEU A 36 2.08 5.91 -4.78
C LEU A 36 1.06 5.63 -3.68
N VAL A 37 1.10 4.42 -3.13
CA VAL A 37 0.24 4.00 -2.04
C VAL A 37 1.08 3.93 -0.77
N VAL A 38 0.75 4.73 0.23
CA VAL A 38 1.45 4.75 1.51
C VAL A 38 0.43 4.59 2.61
N GLY A 39 0.62 3.63 3.48
CA GLY A 39 -0.30 3.41 4.58
C GLY A 39 0.41 3.09 5.89
N PRO A 40 -0.24 3.39 7.02
CA PRO A 40 0.29 3.02 8.33
C PRO A 40 0.07 1.53 8.54
N LEU A 41 1.15 0.80 8.72
CA LEU A 41 1.09 -0.63 8.94
C LEU A 41 0.59 -0.91 10.35
N ARG A 42 -0.33 -1.85 10.46
CA ARG A 42 -0.78 -2.32 11.76
C ARG A 42 0.33 -3.18 12.36
N VAL A 43 0.96 -2.67 13.43
CA VAL A 43 2.04 -3.36 14.11
C VAL A 43 1.65 -3.58 15.57
N PRO A 44 2.22 -4.61 16.23
CA PRO A 44 1.95 -4.82 17.65
C PRO A 44 2.38 -3.61 18.48
N ALA A 45 1.68 -3.38 19.58
CA ALA A 45 2.07 -2.35 20.53
C ALA A 45 3.43 -2.70 21.12
N PRO A 46 4.25 -1.69 21.51
CA PRO A 46 5.58 -1.97 22.06
C PRO A 46 5.58 -2.95 23.22
N GLU A 47 4.56 -2.91 24.07
CA GLU A 47 4.47 -3.81 25.20
C GLU A 47 4.14 -5.25 24.80
N GLU A 48 3.76 -5.49 23.56
CA GLU A 48 3.47 -6.83 23.02
C GLU A 48 4.67 -7.44 22.32
N CYS A 49 5.76 -6.69 22.23
CA CYS A 49 6.95 -7.12 21.52
C CYS A 49 8.06 -7.48 22.49
N ASP A 50 8.77 -8.57 22.17
CA ASP A 50 9.96 -8.97 22.92
C ASP A 50 11.16 -8.37 22.22
N GLY A 51 11.67 -7.27 22.74
CA GLY A 51 12.84 -6.64 22.19
C GLY A 51 12.59 -5.20 21.76
N PRO A 52 13.61 -4.56 21.16
CA PRO A 52 13.45 -3.16 20.76
C PRO A 52 12.29 -2.98 19.78
N ALA A 53 11.45 -1.99 20.05
CA ALA A 53 10.29 -1.72 19.22
C ALA A 53 10.67 -1.50 17.75
N ALA A 54 11.83 -0.88 17.49
CA ALA A 54 12.29 -0.66 16.12
C ALA A 54 12.55 -1.96 15.38
N VAL A 55 13.11 -2.97 16.05
CA VAL A 55 13.39 -4.27 15.45
C VAL A 55 12.09 -5.00 15.15
N GLU A 56 11.15 -4.99 16.09
CA GLU A 56 9.85 -5.63 15.90
C GLU A 56 9.05 -4.95 14.78
N ARG A 57 9.11 -3.64 14.73
CA ARG A 57 8.45 -2.90 13.65
C ARG A 57 9.02 -3.31 12.31
N GLN A 58 10.34 -3.43 12.20
CA GLN A 58 10.99 -3.83 10.95
C GLN A 58 10.60 -5.26 10.55
N ARG A 59 10.50 -6.17 11.51
CA ARG A 59 10.04 -7.53 11.26
C ARG A 59 8.60 -7.54 10.74
N CYS A 60 7.74 -6.72 11.34
CA CYS A 60 6.34 -6.62 10.90
C CYS A 60 6.26 -6.09 9.48
N ILE A 61 7.05 -5.07 9.15
CA ILE A 61 7.09 -4.52 7.80
C ILE A 61 7.55 -5.57 6.80
N THR A 62 8.63 -6.29 7.11
CA THR A 62 9.17 -7.33 6.24
C THR A 62 8.15 -8.45 6.03
N ALA A 63 7.54 -8.92 7.11
CA ALA A 63 6.54 -9.98 7.05
C ALA A 63 5.33 -9.56 6.22
N PHE A 64 4.87 -8.33 6.43
CA PHE A 64 3.77 -7.77 5.67
C PHE A 64 4.09 -7.72 4.19
N ARG A 65 5.29 -7.22 3.84
CA ARG A 65 5.69 -7.10 2.45
C ARG A 65 5.76 -8.47 1.77
N GLU A 66 6.29 -9.46 2.45
CA GLU A 66 6.36 -10.81 1.90
C GLU A 66 4.98 -11.45 1.76
N ALA A 67 4.16 -11.34 2.78
CA ALA A 67 2.83 -11.95 2.78
C ALA A 67 1.89 -11.33 1.74
N THR A 68 2.04 -10.04 1.46
CA THR A 68 1.15 -9.33 0.54
C THR A 68 1.72 -9.18 -0.86
N ARG A 69 2.95 -9.62 -1.09
CA ARG A 69 3.61 -9.40 -2.38
C ARG A 69 2.80 -9.91 -3.58
N PRO A 70 2.28 -11.14 -3.58
CA PRO A 70 1.51 -11.61 -4.74
C PRO A 70 0.29 -10.74 -5.00
N HIS A 71 -0.41 -10.34 -3.96
CA HIS A 71 -1.59 -9.50 -4.08
C HIS A 71 -1.23 -8.10 -4.58
N ARG A 72 -0.15 -7.51 -4.02
CA ARG A 72 0.31 -6.19 -4.46
C ARG A 72 0.77 -6.22 -5.92
N MET A 73 1.46 -7.27 -6.33
CA MET A 73 1.89 -7.42 -7.71
C MET A 73 0.71 -7.54 -8.67
N ALA A 74 -0.35 -8.24 -8.27
CA ALA A 74 -1.55 -8.37 -9.08
C ALA A 74 -2.25 -7.02 -9.25
N ILE A 75 -2.36 -6.23 -8.16
CA ILE A 75 -2.94 -4.90 -8.23
C ILE A 75 -2.11 -4.00 -9.14
N ALA A 76 -0.80 -4.04 -8.98
CA ALA A 76 0.12 -3.22 -9.78
C ALA A 76 0.04 -3.57 -11.26
N ALA A 77 -0.01 -4.84 -11.60
CA ALA A 77 -0.13 -5.28 -12.99
C ALA A 77 -1.43 -4.81 -13.61
N GLU A 78 -2.52 -4.92 -12.87
CA GLU A 78 -3.83 -4.47 -13.35
C GLU A 78 -3.87 -2.96 -13.51
N ALA A 79 -3.29 -2.21 -12.58
CA ALA A 79 -3.22 -0.76 -12.66
C ALA A 79 -2.42 -0.31 -13.88
N GLU A 80 -1.34 -1.02 -14.19
CA GLU A 80 -0.53 -0.68 -15.35
C GLU A 80 -1.32 -0.85 -16.65
N VAL A 81 -2.14 -1.90 -16.73
CA VAL A 81 -3.00 -2.13 -17.88
C VAL A 81 -4.11 -1.09 -17.99
N VAL A 82 -4.78 -0.82 -16.87
CA VAL A 82 -5.95 0.06 -16.85
C VAL A 82 -5.57 1.54 -16.93
N TRP A 83 -4.53 1.94 -16.21
CA TRP A 83 -4.19 3.35 -16.04
C TRP A 83 -2.88 3.75 -16.71
N GLY A 84 -2.07 2.77 -17.14
CA GLY A 84 -0.78 3.04 -17.73
C GLY A 84 0.23 3.63 -16.75
N ARG A 85 0.09 3.33 -15.46
CA ARG A 85 0.94 3.85 -14.40
C ARG A 85 1.49 2.73 -13.54
N LYS A 86 2.71 2.92 -13.08
CA LYS A 86 3.33 1.99 -12.14
C LYS A 86 2.82 2.27 -10.74
N VAL A 87 2.72 1.25 -9.91
CA VAL A 87 2.31 1.40 -8.53
C VAL A 87 3.50 1.17 -7.62
N SER A 88 3.75 2.14 -6.74
CA SER A 88 4.78 2.05 -5.70
C SER A 88 4.11 1.97 -4.34
N TRP A 89 4.72 1.23 -3.44
CA TRP A 89 4.14 0.93 -2.14
C TRP A 89 5.07 1.37 -1.02
N GLY A 90 4.51 2.02 -0.01
CA GLY A 90 5.24 2.38 1.19
C GLY A 90 4.43 2.08 2.43
N VAL A 91 5.10 1.75 3.52
CA VAL A 91 4.47 1.56 4.83
C VAL A 91 5.18 2.43 5.84
N VAL A 92 4.43 2.93 6.78
CA VAL A 92 4.96 3.81 7.84
C VAL A 92 4.55 3.32 9.22
#